data_d24911fb5995fe39f65e8ce101c89363
#
_entry.id   d24911fb5995fe39f65e8ce101c89363
#
_cell.length_a   1.000
_cell.length_b   1.000
_cell.length_c   1.000
_cell.angle_alpha   90.00
_cell.angle_beta   90.00
_cell.angle_gamma   90.00
#
_symmetry.space_group_name_H-M   'P 1'
#
loop_
_entity.id
_entity.type
_entity.pdbx_description
1 polymer ?
#
loop_
_entity_poly.entity_id
_entity_poly.type
_entity_poly.pdbx_seq_one_letter_code
_entity_poly.pdbx_strand_id
1 'polypeptide(L)'
;MIAKDEVTNMALFCDFENIALGVRDADYDKFDIGKVLERLLLKGSIVVKKAYCDWDRYKAFKAPMHEASFELIEIPHVRQSGKNSADIRMVVDALDLCYTKAHVQTFVIISGDSDFSPLVSKLRENDKVVIGVGVKNSTSDLLIANCDEFIFYDDLVRAKKKSSARKSAPKPDVDAAKGGKAAKTTRGGRATKTAPKEIVAELPAETLIPPEAAAPRSAKSDEQRAQEALDMIVETVEALITERGDEEKVWGSMVKQALKRRNPGFNESFYGFRSFNGMLEGAQRRGLLALDRDEKSGGYVVRLTATD
;
A
#
# COMPACT_ATOMS: atom_id res chain seq x y z
N MET A 1 22.18 28.79 -5.38
CA MET A 1 20.76 28.57 -4.99
C MET A 1 20.58 27.07 -4.90
N ILE A 2 20.47 26.53 -3.70
CA ILE A 2 20.10 25.13 -3.49
C ILE A 2 18.63 25.02 -3.86
N ALA A 3 18.31 24.24 -4.88
CA ALA A 3 16.92 23.93 -5.21
C ALA A 3 16.29 23.35 -3.94
N LYS A 4 15.33 24.06 -3.37
CA LYS A 4 14.50 23.56 -2.27
C LYS A 4 13.70 22.43 -2.89
N ASP A 5 14.05 21.18 -2.58
CA ASP A 5 13.19 20.05 -2.89
C ASP A 5 11.81 20.41 -2.36
N GLU A 6 10.86 20.67 -3.25
CA GLU A 6 9.50 21.04 -2.86
C GLU A 6 8.90 19.83 -2.17
N VAL A 7 8.89 19.89 -0.85
CA VAL A 7 8.24 18.86 -0.03
C VAL A 7 6.76 18.87 -0.37
N THR A 8 6.30 17.82 -1.02
CA THR A 8 4.90 17.68 -1.42
C THR A 8 4.00 17.57 -0.19
N ASN A 9 3.02 18.47 -0.05
CA ASN A 9 2.03 18.42 1.01
C ASN A 9 0.88 17.50 0.64
N MET A 10 0.55 16.58 1.56
CA MET A 10 -0.49 15.57 1.36
C MET A 10 -1.67 15.76 2.31
N ALA A 11 -2.88 15.53 1.81
CA ALA A 11 -4.11 15.40 2.59
C ALA A 11 -4.66 13.98 2.50
N LEU A 12 -4.96 13.38 3.65
CA LEU A 12 -5.45 12.01 3.77
C LEU A 12 -6.93 12.01 4.12
N PHE A 13 -7.69 11.24 3.37
CA PHE A 13 -9.12 11.00 3.55
C PHE A 13 -9.34 9.50 3.68
N CYS A 14 -9.83 9.05 4.82
CA CYS A 14 -9.98 7.65 5.13
C CYS A 14 -11.46 7.28 5.33
N ASP A 15 -11.98 6.47 4.44
CA ASP A 15 -13.20 5.71 4.63
C ASP A 15 -12.86 4.51 5.53
N PHE A 16 -13.03 4.74 6.85
CA PHE A 16 -12.55 3.79 7.83
C PHE A 16 -13.34 2.48 7.83
N GLU A 17 -14.64 2.53 7.58
CA GLU A 17 -15.48 1.34 7.56
C GLU A 17 -15.06 0.38 6.45
N ASN A 18 -14.87 0.87 5.24
CA ASN A 18 -14.45 0.07 4.09
C ASN A 18 -13.09 -0.59 4.34
N ILE A 19 -12.10 0.17 4.82
CA ILE A 19 -10.76 -0.37 5.05
C ILE A 19 -10.73 -1.38 6.21
N ALA A 20 -11.50 -1.15 7.27
CA ALA A 20 -11.58 -2.06 8.42
C ALA A 20 -12.23 -3.39 8.04
N LEU A 21 -13.29 -3.35 7.21
CA LEU A 21 -13.93 -4.53 6.65
C LEU A 21 -12.97 -5.29 5.74
N GLY A 22 -12.28 -4.62 4.82
CA GLY A 22 -11.32 -5.23 3.91
C GLY A 22 -10.16 -5.92 4.64
N VAL A 23 -9.64 -5.30 5.72
CA VAL A 23 -8.58 -5.87 6.55
C VAL A 23 -9.05 -7.14 7.27
N ARG A 24 -10.28 -7.12 7.80
CA ARG A 24 -10.90 -8.29 8.44
C ARG A 24 -11.11 -9.43 7.44
N ASP A 25 -11.64 -9.12 6.26
CA ASP A 25 -11.95 -10.11 5.23
C ASP A 25 -10.67 -10.71 4.57
N ALA A 26 -9.55 -10.04 4.75
CA ALA A 26 -8.22 -10.52 4.33
C ALA A 26 -7.46 -11.27 5.45
N ASP A 27 -8.13 -11.62 6.57
CA ASP A 27 -7.56 -12.33 7.73
C ASP A 27 -6.35 -11.64 8.36
N TYR A 28 -6.33 -10.30 8.36
CA TYR A 28 -5.36 -9.54 9.14
C TYR A 28 -5.92 -9.22 10.53
N ASP A 29 -5.06 -9.29 11.56
CA ASP A 29 -5.47 -9.12 12.96
C ASP A 29 -6.18 -7.77 13.20
N LYS A 30 -5.60 -6.67 12.71
CA LYS A 30 -6.10 -5.32 12.94
C LYS A 30 -5.54 -4.33 11.92
N PHE A 31 -6.35 -3.36 11.51
CA PHE A 31 -5.85 -2.25 10.73
C PHE A 31 -4.90 -1.39 11.56
N ASP A 32 -3.71 -1.15 11.02
CA ASP A 32 -2.66 -0.33 11.63
C ASP A 32 -2.36 0.86 10.71
N ILE A 33 -2.95 2.00 11.02
CA ILE A 33 -2.77 3.24 10.27
C ILE A 33 -1.31 3.72 10.27
N GLY A 34 -0.54 3.38 11.30
CA GLY A 34 0.89 3.73 11.40
C GLY A 34 1.69 3.22 10.22
N LYS A 35 1.40 2.01 9.71
CA LYS A 35 2.07 1.45 8.51
C LYS A 35 1.80 2.26 7.25
N VAL A 36 0.57 2.75 7.10
CA VAL A 36 0.20 3.62 5.98
C VAL A 36 0.95 4.94 6.09
N LEU A 37 0.96 5.56 7.27
CA LEU A 37 1.66 6.82 7.51
C LEU A 37 3.17 6.69 7.30
N GLU A 38 3.82 5.63 7.83
CA GLU A 38 5.24 5.35 7.58
C GLU A 38 5.58 5.33 6.08
N ARG A 39 4.71 4.72 5.27
CA ARG A 39 4.91 4.65 3.81
C ARG A 39 4.71 6.00 3.13
N LEU A 40 3.69 6.75 3.54
CA LEU A 40 3.36 8.05 2.94
C LEU A 40 4.38 9.14 3.30
N LEU A 41 4.90 9.14 4.52
CA LEU A 41 5.93 10.07 4.99
C LEU A 41 7.24 10.00 4.18
N LEU A 42 7.50 8.88 3.50
CA LEU A 42 8.61 8.77 2.54
C LEU A 42 8.39 9.56 1.24
N LYS A 43 7.16 10.06 1.02
CA LYS A 43 6.77 10.76 -0.21
C LYS A 43 6.59 12.26 -0.01
N GLY A 44 6.32 12.70 1.21
CA GLY A 44 6.12 14.11 1.52
C GLY A 44 5.55 14.33 2.91
N SER A 45 5.16 15.57 3.21
CA SER A 45 4.57 15.98 4.48
C SER A 45 3.06 15.76 4.48
N ILE A 46 2.53 15.22 5.57
CA ILE A 46 1.08 15.04 5.74
C ILE A 46 0.54 16.21 6.56
N VAL A 47 -0.30 17.04 5.94
CA VAL A 47 -0.82 18.28 6.55
C VAL A 47 -2.28 18.17 6.99
N VAL A 48 -3.05 17.24 6.40
CA VAL A 48 -4.45 16.98 6.77
C VAL A 48 -4.67 15.47 6.90
N LYS A 49 -5.37 15.06 7.94
CA LYS A 49 -5.75 13.66 8.16
C LYS A 49 -7.18 13.61 8.68
N LYS A 50 -8.10 13.08 7.88
CA LYS A 50 -9.52 12.94 8.21
C LYS A 50 -9.97 11.51 8.03
N ALA A 51 -10.80 11.00 8.95
CA ALA A 51 -11.35 9.66 8.87
C ALA A 51 -12.85 9.66 9.18
N TYR A 52 -13.61 8.98 8.35
CA TYR A 52 -15.08 8.99 8.31
C TYR A 52 -15.61 7.61 8.63
N CYS A 53 -16.45 7.48 9.62
CA CYS A 53 -17.28 6.30 9.88
C CYS A 53 -18.24 6.54 11.05
N ASP A 54 -19.07 5.56 11.36
CA ASP A 54 -19.79 5.45 12.63
C ASP A 54 -18.80 4.95 13.72
N TRP A 55 -18.15 5.91 14.39
CA TRP A 55 -17.11 5.62 15.39
C TRP A 55 -17.65 4.93 16.64
N ASP A 56 -18.96 4.89 16.86
CA ASP A 56 -19.54 4.11 17.94
C ASP A 56 -19.46 2.60 17.68
N ARG A 57 -19.47 2.20 16.42
CA ARG A 57 -19.25 0.82 16.00
C ARG A 57 -17.76 0.43 16.05
N TYR A 58 -16.85 1.40 15.87
CA TYR A 58 -15.41 1.18 15.77
C TYR A 58 -14.63 1.79 16.93
N LYS A 59 -15.20 1.79 18.16
CA LYS A 59 -14.62 2.40 19.38
C LYS A 59 -13.17 1.99 19.67
N ALA A 60 -12.82 0.73 19.38
CA ALA A 60 -11.47 0.20 19.61
C ALA A 60 -10.38 0.87 18.74
N PHE A 61 -10.77 1.56 17.67
CA PHE A 61 -9.85 2.25 16.78
C PHE A 61 -9.77 3.76 17.03
N LYS A 62 -10.67 4.35 17.86
CA LYS A 62 -10.63 5.79 18.16
C LYS A 62 -9.27 6.21 18.71
N ALA A 63 -8.76 5.51 19.73
CA ALA A 63 -7.48 5.87 20.35
C ALA A 63 -6.30 5.80 19.37
N PRO A 64 -6.05 4.70 18.63
CA PRO A 64 -4.98 4.66 17.63
C PRO A 64 -5.08 5.74 16.54
N MET A 65 -6.29 6.07 16.10
CA MET A 65 -6.50 7.11 15.08
C MET A 65 -6.24 8.52 15.65
N HIS A 66 -6.62 8.80 16.90
CA HIS A 66 -6.27 10.05 17.59
C HIS A 66 -4.78 10.17 17.85
N GLU A 67 -4.10 9.10 18.26
CA GLU A 67 -2.64 9.06 18.41
C GLU A 67 -1.92 9.37 17.10
N ALA A 68 -2.50 8.90 15.98
CA ALA A 68 -2.05 9.22 14.63
C ALA A 68 -2.45 10.64 14.17
N SER A 69 -3.14 11.43 15.03
CA SER A 69 -3.62 12.78 14.77
C SER A 69 -4.63 12.88 13.62
N PHE A 70 -5.52 11.90 13.50
CA PHE A 70 -6.68 12.00 12.61
C PHE A 70 -7.82 12.79 13.24
N GLU A 71 -8.43 13.67 12.46
CA GLU A 71 -9.74 14.23 12.74
C GLU A 71 -10.79 13.15 12.48
N LEU A 72 -11.51 12.73 13.53
CA LEU A 72 -12.53 11.70 13.44
C LEU A 72 -13.88 12.34 13.17
N ILE A 73 -14.42 12.11 11.98
CA ILE A 73 -15.71 12.65 11.57
C ILE A 73 -16.78 11.59 11.82
N GLU A 74 -17.65 11.88 12.79
CA GLU A 74 -18.74 11.00 13.17
C GLU A 74 -19.85 11.05 12.13
N ILE A 75 -20.22 9.91 11.58
CA ILE A 75 -21.33 9.75 10.67
C ILE A 75 -22.28 8.69 11.27
N PRO A 76 -23.34 9.12 11.98
CA PRO A 76 -24.24 8.17 12.62
C PRO A 76 -25.00 7.34 11.59
N HIS A 77 -25.08 6.05 11.83
CA HIS A 77 -25.80 5.11 10.98
C HIS A 77 -27.31 5.29 11.13
N VAL A 78 -27.93 6.01 10.23
CA VAL A 78 -29.40 6.20 10.20
C VAL A 78 -30.02 5.15 9.29
N ARG A 79 -30.85 4.27 9.86
CA ARG A 79 -31.44 3.08 9.21
C ARG A 79 -32.17 3.30 7.88
N GLN A 80 -32.53 4.52 7.49
CA GLN A 80 -33.35 4.78 6.31
C GLN A 80 -32.72 5.59 5.18
N SER A 81 -31.57 6.27 5.36
CA SER A 81 -30.96 7.04 4.27
C SER A 81 -29.43 7.18 4.37
N GLY A 82 -28.79 6.47 5.29
CA GLY A 82 -27.41 6.78 5.72
C GLY A 82 -26.29 5.95 5.08
N LYS A 83 -26.58 5.04 4.12
CA LYS A 83 -25.54 4.11 3.66
C LYS A 83 -24.35 4.82 2.96
N ASN A 84 -24.57 5.98 2.35
CA ASN A 84 -23.54 6.72 1.60
C ASN A 84 -23.22 8.10 2.20
N SER A 85 -23.71 8.41 3.42
CA SER A 85 -23.49 9.75 3.99
C SER A 85 -22.04 10.01 4.38
N ALA A 86 -21.28 8.97 4.77
CA ALA A 86 -19.85 9.05 5.03
C ALA A 86 -19.08 9.37 3.75
N ASP A 87 -19.39 8.65 2.68
CA ASP A 87 -18.74 8.80 1.37
C ASP A 87 -19.00 10.19 0.79
N ILE A 88 -20.25 10.64 0.81
CA ILE A 88 -20.63 11.99 0.35
C ILE A 88 -19.90 13.06 1.18
N ARG A 89 -19.85 12.92 2.50
CA ARG A 89 -19.14 13.87 3.36
C ARG A 89 -17.66 13.90 3.05
N MET A 90 -17.02 12.75 2.86
CA MET A 90 -15.61 12.66 2.49
C MET A 90 -15.34 13.32 1.13
N VAL A 91 -16.21 13.08 0.13
CA VAL A 91 -16.12 13.70 -1.19
C VAL A 91 -16.20 15.23 -1.09
N VAL A 92 -17.17 15.76 -0.34
CA VAL A 92 -17.36 17.20 -0.15
C VAL A 92 -16.13 17.82 0.52
N ASP A 93 -15.63 17.24 1.62
CA ASP A 93 -14.48 17.76 2.34
C ASP A 93 -13.19 17.70 1.48
N ALA A 94 -13.03 16.67 0.67
CA ALA A 94 -11.88 16.54 -0.22
C ALA A 94 -11.91 17.59 -1.34
N LEU A 95 -13.08 17.83 -1.95
CA LEU A 95 -13.23 18.86 -2.99
C LEU A 95 -13.10 20.27 -2.41
N ASP A 96 -13.69 20.55 -1.24
CA ASP A 96 -13.51 21.83 -0.56
C ASP A 96 -12.02 22.12 -0.32
N LEU A 97 -11.29 21.13 0.21
CA LEU A 97 -9.85 21.27 0.42
C LEU A 97 -9.08 21.48 -0.89
N CYS A 98 -9.46 20.78 -1.96
CA CYS A 98 -8.84 20.90 -3.28
C CYS A 98 -8.92 22.33 -3.81
N TYR A 99 -10.06 22.99 -3.67
CA TYR A 99 -10.28 24.34 -4.16
C TYR A 99 -9.78 25.43 -3.21
N THR A 100 -9.78 25.18 -1.89
CA THR A 100 -9.42 26.20 -0.88
C THR A 100 -7.95 26.19 -0.47
N LYS A 101 -7.23 25.08 -0.65
CA LYS A 101 -5.85 24.89 -0.16
C LYS A 101 -4.88 24.55 -1.31
N ALA A 102 -4.47 25.57 -2.05
CA ALA A 102 -3.57 25.42 -3.20
C ALA A 102 -2.22 24.74 -2.86
N HIS A 103 -1.74 24.86 -1.61
CA HIS A 103 -0.50 24.24 -1.15
C HIS A 103 -0.59 22.71 -0.95
N VAL A 104 -1.79 22.13 -0.98
CA VAL A 104 -1.98 20.67 -0.95
C VAL A 104 -1.96 20.17 -2.39
N GLN A 105 -0.92 19.43 -2.74
CA GLN A 105 -0.70 18.91 -4.09
C GLN A 105 -1.09 17.45 -4.23
N THR A 106 -1.06 16.69 -3.15
CA THR A 106 -1.34 15.25 -3.17
C THR A 106 -2.52 14.92 -2.26
N PHE A 107 -3.46 14.16 -2.80
CA PHE A 107 -4.62 13.64 -2.09
C PHE A 107 -4.47 12.14 -1.92
N VAL A 108 -4.64 11.64 -0.71
CA VAL A 108 -4.58 10.21 -0.41
C VAL A 108 -5.98 9.73 -0.05
N ILE A 109 -6.53 8.83 -0.85
CA ILE A 109 -7.84 8.21 -0.64
C ILE A 109 -7.62 6.81 -0.07
N ILE A 110 -8.01 6.60 1.18
CA ILE A 110 -7.88 5.32 1.87
C ILE A 110 -9.24 4.64 1.85
N SER A 111 -9.52 3.89 0.77
CA SER A 111 -10.72 3.08 0.55
C SER A 111 -10.50 2.13 -0.61
N GLY A 112 -11.31 1.07 -0.70
CA GLY A 112 -11.36 0.16 -1.86
C GLY A 112 -12.57 0.38 -2.76
N ASP A 113 -13.46 1.33 -2.41
CA ASP A 113 -14.74 1.51 -3.08
C ASP A 113 -14.61 2.26 -4.42
N SER A 114 -15.24 1.70 -5.45
CA SER A 114 -15.35 2.33 -6.79
C SER A 114 -16.10 3.66 -6.79
N ASP A 115 -16.95 3.91 -5.81
CA ASP A 115 -17.77 5.11 -5.71
C ASP A 115 -16.92 6.38 -5.52
N PHE A 116 -15.64 6.23 -5.12
CA PHE A 116 -14.67 7.32 -5.08
C PHE A 116 -13.96 7.59 -6.42
N SER A 117 -14.16 6.77 -7.45
CA SER A 117 -13.52 7.00 -8.76
C SER A 117 -13.86 8.36 -9.38
N PRO A 118 -15.13 8.88 -9.27
CA PRO A 118 -15.43 10.24 -9.73
C PRO A 118 -14.70 11.34 -8.95
N LEU A 119 -14.49 11.16 -7.65
CA LEU A 119 -13.69 12.07 -6.83
C LEU A 119 -12.24 12.11 -7.32
N VAL A 120 -11.64 10.93 -7.53
CA VAL A 120 -10.26 10.81 -8.03
C VAL A 120 -10.11 11.53 -9.37
N SER A 121 -11.02 11.28 -10.31
CA SER A 121 -11.01 11.98 -11.61
C SER A 121 -11.10 13.49 -11.45
N LYS A 122 -11.97 13.99 -10.55
CA LYS A 122 -12.15 15.42 -10.32
C LYS A 122 -10.93 16.07 -9.66
N LEU A 123 -10.24 15.39 -8.76
CA LEU A 123 -8.99 15.85 -8.17
C LEU A 123 -7.88 15.96 -9.23
N ARG A 124 -7.76 14.97 -10.12
CA ARG A 124 -6.78 14.95 -11.21
C ARG A 124 -7.06 16.02 -12.26
N GLU A 125 -8.33 16.32 -12.57
CA GLU A 125 -8.72 17.45 -13.41
C GLU A 125 -8.22 18.80 -12.82
N ASN A 126 -8.04 18.90 -11.51
CA ASN A 126 -7.52 20.06 -10.81
C ASN A 126 -6.00 19.98 -10.55
N ASP A 127 -5.27 19.22 -11.35
CA ASP A 127 -3.81 19.07 -11.27
C ASP A 127 -3.33 18.55 -9.90
N LYS A 128 -4.13 17.69 -9.26
CA LYS A 128 -3.75 17.02 -8.02
C LYS A 128 -3.29 15.60 -8.30
N VAL A 129 -2.23 15.20 -7.61
CA VAL A 129 -1.76 13.81 -7.59
C VAL A 129 -2.64 13.02 -6.63
N VAL A 130 -3.16 11.87 -7.05
CA VAL A 130 -4.00 11.03 -6.21
C VAL A 130 -3.35 9.68 -5.94
N ILE A 131 -3.15 9.39 -4.66
CA ILE A 131 -2.65 8.09 -4.18
C ILE A 131 -3.81 7.34 -3.54
N GLY A 132 -4.13 6.16 -4.08
CA GLY A 132 -5.08 5.24 -3.45
C GLY A 132 -4.39 4.35 -2.42
N VAL A 133 -5.11 4.00 -1.35
CA VAL A 133 -4.68 3.01 -0.37
C VAL A 133 -5.85 2.08 -0.08
N GLY A 134 -5.67 0.78 -0.25
CA GLY A 134 -6.74 -0.19 -0.04
C GLY A 134 -6.22 -1.59 0.26
N VAL A 135 -7.13 -2.51 0.57
CA VAL A 135 -6.82 -3.94 0.75
C VAL A 135 -7.04 -4.66 -0.57
N LYS A 136 -6.12 -5.52 -0.96
CA LYS A 136 -6.05 -6.09 -2.30
C LYS A 136 -7.33 -6.82 -2.74
N ASN A 137 -7.95 -7.57 -1.83
CA ASN A 137 -9.13 -8.39 -2.15
C ASN A 137 -10.45 -7.59 -2.14
N SER A 138 -10.48 -6.42 -1.52
CA SER A 138 -11.67 -5.57 -1.38
C SER A 138 -11.59 -4.26 -2.16
N THR A 139 -10.56 -4.10 -3.00
CA THR A 139 -10.39 -2.87 -3.79
C THR A 139 -10.84 -3.09 -5.24
N SER A 140 -11.63 -2.16 -5.74
CA SER A 140 -12.10 -2.11 -7.12
C SER A 140 -10.95 -1.80 -8.09
N ASP A 141 -10.87 -2.56 -9.19
CA ASP A 141 -9.92 -2.30 -10.27
C ASP A 141 -10.14 -0.91 -10.91
N LEU A 142 -11.40 -0.43 -10.91
CA LEU A 142 -11.75 0.91 -11.42
C LEU A 142 -11.12 2.01 -10.58
N LEU A 143 -11.16 1.91 -9.25
CA LEU A 143 -10.52 2.88 -8.37
C LEU A 143 -9.00 2.87 -8.56
N ILE A 144 -8.39 1.68 -8.62
CA ILE A 144 -6.94 1.53 -8.84
C ILE A 144 -6.51 2.21 -10.13
N ALA A 145 -7.22 1.95 -11.25
CA ALA A 145 -6.89 2.49 -12.55
C ALA A 145 -7.00 4.02 -12.64
N ASN A 146 -7.86 4.63 -11.84
CA ASN A 146 -8.04 6.09 -11.82
C ASN A 146 -6.97 6.82 -11.00
N CYS A 147 -6.31 6.17 -10.04
CA CYS A 147 -5.26 6.77 -9.22
C CYS A 147 -3.94 6.94 -10.00
N ASP A 148 -3.10 7.90 -9.58
CA ASP A 148 -1.74 8.03 -10.10
C ASP A 148 -0.79 7.00 -9.48
N GLU A 149 -1.07 6.59 -8.24
CA GLU A 149 -0.39 5.49 -7.55
C GLU A 149 -1.38 4.77 -6.64
N PHE A 150 -1.23 3.46 -6.49
CA PHE A 150 -2.02 2.68 -5.55
C PHE A 150 -1.11 1.88 -4.59
N ILE A 151 -1.40 1.96 -3.29
CA ILE A 151 -0.65 1.26 -2.24
C ILE A 151 -1.56 0.20 -1.63
N PHE A 152 -1.18 -1.07 -1.77
CA PHE A 152 -1.90 -2.14 -1.09
C PHE A 152 -1.44 -2.30 0.35
N TYR A 153 -2.38 -2.27 1.30
CA TYR A 153 -2.12 -2.50 2.72
C TYR A 153 -1.44 -3.85 2.98
N ASP A 154 -1.80 -4.86 2.21
CA ASP A 154 -1.19 -6.20 2.20
C ASP A 154 0.33 -6.15 2.09
N ASP A 155 0.84 -5.30 1.21
CA ASP A 155 2.28 -5.16 0.97
C ASP A 155 2.99 -4.54 2.18
N LEU A 156 2.33 -3.61 2.87
CA LEU A 156 2.87 -2.95 4.07
C LEU A 156 2.98 -3.93 5.24
N VAL A 157 2.00 -4.81 5.41
CA VAL A 157 2.01 -5.85 6.47
C VAL A 157 3.05 -6.91 6.17
N ARG A 158 3.16 -7.36 4.91
CA ARG A 158 4.09 -8.41 4.46
C ARG A 158 5.55 -7.98 4.57
N ALA A 159 5.88 -6.72 4.29
CA ALA A 159 7.23 -6.18 4.40
C ALA A 159 7.77 -6.28 5.84
N LYS A 160 6.93 -6.01 6.83
CA LYS A 160 7.31 -6.06 8.26
C LYS A 160 7.55 -7.51 8.75
N LYS A 161 6.76 -8.49 8.29
CA LYS A 161 6.98 -9.93 8.59
C LYS A 161 8.34 -10.42 8.05
N LYS A 162 8.74 -10.02 6.84
CA LYS A 162 10.06 -10.35 6.25
C LYS A 162 11.23 -9.70 7.00
N SER A 163 11.07 -8.47 7.53
CA SER A 163 12.13 -7.77 8.27
C SER A 163 12.32 -8.30 9.69
N SER A 164 11.24 -8.71 10.37
CA SER A 164 11.32 -9.31 11.71
C SER A 164 11.90 -10.73 11.68
N ALA A 165 11.55 -11.54 10.67
CA ALA A 165 12.13 -12.86 10.48
C ALA A 165 13.66 -12.83 10.19
N ARG A 166 14.17 -11.75 9.58
CA ARG A 166 15.59 -11.55 9.36
C ARG A 166 16.36 -11.11 10.61
N LYS A 167 15.71 -10.46 11.57
CA LYS A 167 16.32 -10.04 12.85
C LYS A 167 16.38 -11.17 13.87
N SER A 168 15.59 -12.23 13.70
CA SER A 168 15.53 -13.39 14.60
C SER A 168 16.35 -14.60 14.14
N ALA A 169 17.06 -14.53 13.02
CA ALA A 169 17.99 -15.58 12.62
C ALA A 169 19.26 -15.51 13.52
N PRO A 170 19.63 -16.57 14.26
CA PRO A 170 20.84 -16.56 15.08
C PRO A 170 22.05 -16.48 14.17
N LYS A 171 23.00 -15.61 14.54
CA LYS A 171 24.36 -15.64 13.98
C LYS A 171 25.00 -16.97 14.36
N PRO A 172 25.75 -17.63 13.48
CA PRO A 172 26.51 -18.80 13.88
C PRO A 172 27.63 -18.35 14.84
N ASP A 173 27.55 -18.82 16.09
CA ASP A 173 28.62 -18.70 17.06
C ASP A 173 29.77 -19.63 16.63
N VAL A 174 30.94 -19.05 16.50
CA VAL A 174 32.21 -19.76 16.36
C VAL A 174 32.92 -19.69 17.71
N ASP A 175 33.11 -20.86 18.29
CA ASP A 175 34.10 -21.27 19.30
C ASP A 175 34.31 -20.46 20.60
N ALA A 176 34.08 -21.13 21.73
CA ALA A 176 35.16 -21.65 22.56
C ALA A 176 34.65 -22.35 23.82
N ALA A 177 35.18 -23.50 24.04
CA ALA A 177 35.00 -24.38 25.19
C ALA A 177 35.50 -23.80 26.50
N LYS A 178 34.85 -24.13 27.60
CA LYS A 178 35.33 -24.78 28.82
C LYS A 178 34.58 -24.35 30.08
N GLY A 179 33.98 -25.37 30.72
CA GLY A 179 34.31 -25.70 32.10
C GLY A 179 33.41 -25.18 33.21
N GLY A 180 32.67 -26.10 33.84
CA GLY A 180 32.61 -26.07 35.29
C GLY A 180 31.27 -25.91 35.99
N LYS A 181 30.63 -27.04 36.26
CA LYS A 181 30.01 -27.45 37.54
C LYS A 181 29.01 -26.56 38.33
N ALA A 182 27.80 -27.07 38.41
CA ALA A 182 27.11 -27.50 39.66
C ALA A 182 26.53 -26.42 40.59
N ALA A 183 25.30 -26.41 40.87
CA ALA A 183 24.49 -27.09 41.87
C ALA A 183 23.27 -26.25 42.30
N LYS A 184 22.06 -26.89 42.26
CA LYS A 184 21.00 -26.97 43.32
C LYS A 184 20.63 -25.69 44.09
N THR A 185 19.41 -25.28 44.18
CA THR A 185 18.26 -25.79 44.92
C THR A 185 17.18 -24.71 45.09
N THR A 186 15.97 -25.10 44.85
CA THR A 186 14.72 -25.15 45.63
C THR A 186 13.88 -23.91 45.86
N ARG A 187 12.58 -24.17 45.59
CA ARG A 187 11.35 -23.74 46.29
C ARG A 187 11.00 -22.25 46.25
N GLY A 188 9.88 -21.88 45.72
CA GLY A 188 8.52 -22.11 46.14
C GLY A 188 7.79 -20.78 46.12
N GLY A 189 6.60 -20.67 45.54
CA GLY A 189 5.78 -19.47 45.65
C GLY A 189 4.66 -19.43 44.64
N ARG A 190 3.57 -20.12 44.95
CA ARG A 190 2.26 -20.05 44.31
C ARG A 190 1.64 -18.68 44.58
N ALA A 191 1.35 -17.90 43.51
CA ALA A 191 0.37 -16.83 43.57
C ALA A 191 -0.42 -16.81 42.24
N THR A 192 -1.64 -17.25 42.35
CA THR A 192 -2.73 -17.07 41.39
C THR A 192 -2.99 -15.60 41.17
N LYS A 193 -2.92 -15.13 39.94
CA LYS A 193 -3.59 -13.90 39.51
C LYS A 193 -4.38 -14.19 38.26
N THR A 194 -5.68 -14.16 38.46
CA THR A 194 -6.75 -14.14 37.48
C THR A 194 -6.48 -13.14 36.35
N ALA A 195 -6.49 -13.64 35.15
CA ALA A 195 -6.54 -12.82 33.95
C ALA A 195 -7.95 -12.21 33.78
N PRO A 196 -8.09 -10.97 33.32
CA PRO A 196 -9.39 -10.43 32.95
C PRO A 196 -9.84 -11.09 31.65
N LYS A 197 -11.08 -11.57 31.63
CA LYS A 197 -11.79 -12.02 30.44
C LYS A 197 -11.88 -10.86 29.44
N GLU A 198 -11.28 -11.01 28.28
CA GLU A 198 -11.60 -10.22 27.10
C GLU A 198 -13.07 -10.44 26.73
N ILE A 199 -13.83 -9.36 26.81
CA ILE A 199 -15.18 -9.31 26.27
C ILE A 199 -15.01 -9.15 24.76
N VAL A 200 -15.11 -10.24 24.04
CA VAL A 200 -15.32 -10.23 22.58
C VAL A 200 -16.73 -9.70 22.38
N ALA A 201 -16.84 -8.46 21.92
CA ALA A 201 -18.12 -7.91 21.49
C ALA A 201 -18.51 -8.60 20.17
N GLU A 202 -19.46 -9.50 20.27
CA GLU A 202 -20.17 -10.13 19.17
C GLU A 202 -20.87 -9.04 18.33
N LEU A 203 -20.47 -8.86 17.08
CA LEU A 203 -21.14 -8.01 16.12
C LEU A 203 -22.47 -8.68 15.72
N PRO A 204 -23.60 -7.96 15.67
CA PRO A 204 -24.85 -8.55 15.21
C PRO A 204 -24.74 -8.96 13.73
N ALA A 205 -25.03 -10.21 13.46
CA ALA A 205 -25.20 -10.73 12.11
C ALA A 205 -26.52 -10.17 11.53
N GLU A 206 -26.45 -9.09 10.78
CA GLU A 206 -27.54 -8.62 9.95
C GLU A 206 -27.19 -8.77 8.46
N THR A 207 -28.09 -9.43 7.78
CA THR A 207 -28.15 -9.83 6.39
C THR A 207 -27.69 -8.72 5.44
N LEU A 208 -26.45 -8.78 5.00
CA LEU A 208 -25.94 -7.96 3.91
C LEU A 208 -26.15 -8.73 2.61
N ILE A 209 -26.86 -8.13 1.69
CA ILE A 209 -26.85 -8.52 0.28
C ILE A 209 -25.39 -8.36 -0.18
N PRO A 210 -24.71 -9.42 -0.66
CA PRO A 210 -23.32 -9.31 -1.05
C PRO A 210 -23.19 -8.38 -2.25
N PRO A 211 -22.19 -7.45 -2.25
CA PRO A 211 -21.73 -6.94 -3.53
C PRO A 211 -21.21 -8.12 -4.33
N GLU A 212 -21.48 -8.14 -5.60
CA GLU A 212 -21.11 -9.16 -6.56
C GLU A 212 -19.65 -9.58 -6.34
N ALA A 213 -19.48 -10.80 -5.83
CA ALA A 213 -18.20 -11.31 -5.39
C ALA A 213 -17.27 -11.42 -6.59
N ALA A 214 -16.24 -10.58 -6.63
CA ALA A 214 -15.08 -10.83 -7.45
C ALA A 214 -14.56 -12.22 -7.08
N ALA A 215 -14.51 -13.12 -8.05
CA ALA A 215 -14.09 -14.51 -7.86
C ALA A 215 -12.73 -14.56 -7.11
N PRO A 216 -12.52 -15.51 -6.19
CA PRO A 216 -11.29 -15.59 -5.44
C PRO A 216 -10.12 -15.80 -6.41
N ARG A 217 -9.25 -14.80 -6.52
CA ARG A 217 -8.03 -14.89 -7.33
C ARG A 217 -7.14 -15.95 -6.68
N SER A 218 -6.98 -17.10 -7.32
CA SER A 218 -6.11 -18.19 -6.86
C SER A 218 -4.73 -17.65 -6.51
N ALA A 219 -4.16 -18.09 -5.39
CA ALA A 219 -2.82 -17.70 -4.96
C ALA A 219 -1.80 -18.17 -6.01
N LYS A 220 -1.36 -17.23 -6.85
CA LYS A 220 -0.29 -17.47 -7.85
C LYS A 220 1.01 -17.79 -7.12
N SER A 221 1.81 -18.72 -7.63
CA SER A 221 3.15 -18.99 -7.09
C SER A 221 4.06 -17.76 -7.20
N ASP A 222 5.09 -17.65 -6.36
CA ASP A 222 6.03 -16.53 -6.40
C ASP A 222 6.72 -16.42 -7.78
N GLU A 223 6.90 -17.56 -8.44
CA GLU A 223 7.51 -17.64 -9.77
C GLU A 223 6.58 -17.12 -10.88
N GLN A 224 5.30 -17.47 -10.81
CA GLN A 224 4.27 -16.93 -11.72
C GLN A 224 4.11 -15.43 -11.60
N ARG A 225 4.15 -14.89 -10.37
CA ARG A 225 4.12 -13.45 -10.14
C ARG A 225 5.36 -12.74 -10.69
N ALA A 226 6.53 -13.33 -10.50
CA ALA A 226 7.77 -12.78 -11.05
C ALA A 226 7.72 -12.75 -12.58
N GLN A 227 7.21 -13.80 -13.23
CA GLN A 227 7.05 -13.84 -14.69
C GLN A 227 6.07 -12.77 -15.17
N GLU A 228 4.89 -12.65 -14.55
CA GLU A 228 3.89 -11.61 -14.86
C GLU A 228 4.48 -10.20 -14.83
N ALA A 229 5.36 -9.91 -13.86
CA ALA A 229 6.01 -8.61 -13.76
C ALA A 229 7.02 -8.38 -14.89
N LEU A 230 7.75 -9.42 -15.29
CA LEU A 230 8.71 -9.32 -16.40
C LEU A 230 7.99 -9.14 -17.74
N ASP A 231 6.86 -9.81 -17.93
CA ASP A 231 6.03 -9.66 -19.13
C ASP A 231 5.48 -8.22 -19.25
N MET A 232 5.00 -7.64 -18.15
CA MET A 232 4.57 -6.22 -18.11
C MET A 232 5.70 -5.24 -18.43
N ILE A 233 6.94 -5.54 -18.01
CA ILE A 233 8.10 -4.70 -18.34
C ILE A 233 8.40 -4.77 -19.82
N VAL A 234 8.46 -5.99 -20.40
CA VAL A 234 8.74 -6.19 -21.84
C VAL A 234 7.70 -5.46 -22.68
N GLU A 235 6.41 -5.68 -22.40
CA GLU A 235 5.31 -4.97 -23.09
C GLU A 235 5.41 -3.44 -22.98
N THR A 236 5.84 -2.94 -21.82
CA THR A 236 6.02 -1.49 -21.64
C THR A 236 7.23 -0.96 -22.42
N VAL A 237 8.30 -1.73 -22.52
CA VAL A 237 9.49 -1.38 -23.33
C VAL A 237 9.14 -1.38 -24.80
N GLU A 238 8.44 -2.41 -25.27
CA GLU A 238 7.95 -2.50 -26.66
C GLU A 238 7.10 -1.28 -27.04
N ALA A 239 6.13 -0.94 -26.18
CA ALA A 239 5.27 0.22 -26.40
C ALA A 239 6.07 1.54 -26.45
N LEU A 240 7.07 1.72 -25.59
CA LEU A 240 7.92 2.92 -25.58
C LEU A 240 8.81 3.02 -26.81
N ILE A 241 9.34 1.91 -27.31
CA ILE A 241 10.15 1.87 -28.53
C ILE A 241 9.27 2.18 -29.75
N THR A 242 8.09 1.58 -29.81
CA THR A 242 7.14 1.82 -30.92
C THR A 242 6.71 3.28 -31.02
N GLU A 243 6.50 3.94 -29.85
CA GLU A 243 6.03 5.34 -29.81
C GLU A 243 7.14 6.35 -30.11
N ARG A 244 8.40 6.04 -29.73
CA ARG A 244 9.53 6.97 -29.85
C ARG A 244 10.41 6.74 -31.05
N GLY A 245 10.33 5.56 -31.66
CA GLY A 245 11.22 5.10 -32.75
C GLY A 245 12.51 4.48 -32.20
N ASP A 246 13.13 3.65 -33.03
CA ASP A 246 14.32 2.84 -32.68
C ASP A 246 15.59 3.67 -32.39
N GLU A 247 15.61 4.95 -32.75
CA GLU A 247 16.79 5.81 -32.57
C GLU A 247 16.88 6.43 -31.16
N GLU A 248 15.76 6.50 -30.40
CA GLU A 248 15.76 7.07 -29.06
C GLU A 248 16.08 6.04 -27.97
N LYS A 249 17.00 6.43 -27.07
CA LYS A 249 17.36 5.58 -25.91
C LYS A 249 16.20 5.48 -24.92
N VAL A 250 15.76 4.26 -24.63
CA VAL A 250 14.78 3.99 -23.59
C VAL A 250 15.50 3.75 -22.26
N TRP A 251 15.31 4.66 -21.31
CA TRP A 251 15.91 4.56 -19.98
C TRP A 251 15.06 3.73 -19.02
N GLY A 252 15.69 2.98 -18.13
CA GLY A 252 14.99 2.20 -17.10
C GLY A 252 14.06 3.05 -16.22
N SER A 253 14.41 4.32 -15.98
CA SER A 253 13.53 5.27 -15.26
C SER A 253 12.26 5.58 -16.05
N MET A 254 12.34 5.70 -17.37
CA MET A 254 11.19 5.93 -18.24
C MET A 254 10.27 4.72 -18.26
N VAL A 255 10.85 3.51 -18.35
CA VAL A 255 10.09 2.25 -18.27
C VAL A 255 9.35 2.18 -16.94
N LYS A 256 10.00 2.51 -15.83
CA LYS A 256 9.36 2.54 -14.49
C LYS A 256 8.20 3.52 -14.43
N GLN A 257 8.37 4.73 -14.95
CA GLN A 257 7.31 5.74 -14.96
C GLN A 257 6.13 5.34 -15.86
N ALA A 258 6.40 4.83 -17.05
CA ALA A 258 5.37 4.35 -17.97
C ALA A 258 4.59 3.17 -17.36
N LEU A 259 5.30 2.21 -16.78
CA LEU A 259 4.69 1.06 -16.12
C LEU A 259 3.79 1.49 -14.96
N LYS A 260 4.21 2.44 -14.13
CA LYS A 260 3.39 2.98 -13.03
C LYS A 260 2.16 3.74 -13.52
N ARG A 261 2.26 4.47 -14.64
CA ARG A 261 1.10 5.14 -15.26
C ARG A 261 0.08 4.15 -15.81
N ARG A 262 0.54 3.04 -16.42
CA ARG A 262 -0.33 1.97 -16.96
C ARG A 262 -0.90 1.09 -15.84
N ASN A 263 -0.13 0.87 -14.78
CA ASN A 263 -0.47 0.01 -13.65
C ASN A 263 -0.16 0.71 -12.32
N PRO A 264 -1.05 1.59 -11.80
CA PRO A 264 -0.82 2.36 -10.58
C PRO A 264 -0.56 1.51 -9.33
N GLY A 265 -1.13 0.31 -9.28
CA GLY A 265 -0.91 -0.69 -8.22
C GLY A 265 0.38 -1.51 -8.34
N PHE A 266 1.24 -1.21 -9.32
CA PHE A 266 2.50 -1.93 -9.52
C PHE A 266 3.48 -1.69 -8.37
N ASN A 267 3.91 -2.79 -7.73
CA ASN A 267 4.87 -2.76 -6.62
C ASN A 267 5.88 -3.89 -6.79
N GLU A 268 7.15 -3.54 -6.93
CA GLU A 268 8.26 -4.47 -7.15
C GLU A 268 8.33 -5.57 -6.08
N SER A 269 8.07 -5.21 -4.81
CA SER A 269 8.12 -6.15 -3.68
C SER A 269 7.04 -7.22 -3.75
N PHE A 270 5.87 -6.89 -4.32
CA PHE A 270 4.78 -7.85 -4.54
C PHE A 270 5.20 -8.98 -5.48
N TYR A 271 5.96 -8.63 -6.51
CA TYR A 271 6.48 -9.56 -7.52
C TYR A 271 7.80 -10.24 -7.10
N GLY A 272 8.24 -10.04 -5.85
CA GLY A 272 9.43 -10.70 -5.28
C GLY A 272 10.75 -9.99 -5.54
N PHE A 273 10.74 -8.81 -6.16
CA PHE A 273 11.97 -8.05 -6.45
C PHE A 273 12.24 -6.99 -5.40
N ARG A 274 13.53 -6.70 -5.12
CA ARG A 274 13.94 -5.68 -4.15
C ARG A 274 13.89 -4.26 -4.69
N SER A 275 14.06 -4.12 -6.00
CA SER A 275 14.10 -2.84 -6.71
C SER A 275 13.71 -3.03 -8.17
N PHE A 276 13.36 -1.93 -8.83
CA PHE A 276 13.07 -1.94 -10.26
C PHE A 276 14.29 -2.34 -11.09
N ASN A 277 15.49 -1.87 -10.72
CA ASN A 277 16.73 -2.31 -11.39
C ASN A 277 16.94 -3.81 -11.26
N GLY A 278 16.65 -4.41 -10.10
CA GLY A 278 16.70 -5.85 -9.91
C GLY A 278 15.70 -6.62 -10.79
N MET A 279 14.56 -5.99 -11.16
CA MET A 279 13.63 -6.56 -12.14
C MET A 279 14.17 -6.51 -13.55
N LEU A 280 14.75 -5.37 -13.96
CA LEU A 280 15.41 -5.24 -15.27
C LEU A 280 16.54 -6.26 -15.42
N GLU A 281 17.41 -6.40 -14.41
CA GLU A 281 18.45 -7.43 -14.38
C GLU A 281 17.88 -8.86 -14.41
N GLY A 282 16.71 -9.06 -13.80
CA GLY A 282 15.96 -10.32 -13.87
C GLY A 282 15.48 -10.64 -15.29
N ALA A 283 14.98 -9.63 -16.01
CA ALA A 283 14.59 -9.74 -17.41
C ALA A 283 15.79 -10.03 -18.32
N GLN A 284 16.91 -9.36 -18.10
CA GLN A 284 18.15 -9.62 -18.82
C GLN A 284 18.65 -11.05 -18.63
N ARG A 285 18.67 -11.56 -17.39
CA ARG A 285 19.09 -12.95 -17.12
C ARG A 285 18.22 -14.00 -17.81
N ARG A 286 16.97 -13.67 -18.14
CA ARG A 286 16.06 -14.53 -18.90
C ARG A 286 16.11 -14.29 -20.39
N GLY A 287 17.02 -13.41 -20.86
CA GLY A 287 17.17 -13.10 -22.28
C GLY A 287 16.04 -12.26 -22.89
N LEU A 288 15.18 -11.66 -22.06
CA LEU A 288 14.03 -10.86 -22.50
C LEU A 288 14.43 -9.44 -22.92
N LEU A 289 15.44 -8.88 -22.28
CA LEU A 289 15.92 -7.51 -22.50
C LEU A 289 17.45 -7.48 -22.50
N ALA A 290 18.03 -6.54 -23.25
CA ALA A 290 19.42 -6.14 -23.18
C ALA A 290 19.54 -4.83 -22.36
N LEU A 291 20.49 -4.78 -21.43
CA LEU A 291 20.71 -3.60 -20.57
C LEU A 291 22.13 -3.08 -20.80
N ASP A 292 22.23 -1.83 -21.19
CA ASP A 292 23.48 -1.09 -21.28
C ASP A 292 23.59 -0.13 -20.09
N ARG A 293 24.61 -0.27 -19.26
CA ARG A 293 24.82 0.63 -18.13
C ARG A 293 25.48 1.91 -18.58
N ASP A 294 24.85 3.05 -18.33
CA ASP A 294 25.46 4.35 -18.58
C ASP A 294 26.35 4.75 -17.40
N GLU A 295 27.65 4.93 -17.65
CA GLU A 295 28.67 5.25 -16.65
C GLU A 295 28.45 6.64 -16.02
N LYS A 296 27.83 7.59 -16.75
CA LYS A 296 27.63 8.96 -16.27
C LYS A 296 26.43 9.10 -15.34
N SER A 297 25.31 8.44 -15.65
CA SER A 297 24.07 8.53 -14.88
C SER A 297 23.91 7.35 -13.91
N GLY A 298 24.66 6.26 -14.10
CA GLY A 298 24.51 5.01 -13.35
C GLY A 298 23.21 4.26 -13.66
N GLY A 299 22.39 4.77 -14.61
CA GLY A 299 21.15 4.18 -15.04
C GLY A 299 21.33 3.11 -16.12
N TYR A 300 20.26 2.37 -16.40
CA TYR A 300 20.22 1.40 -17.48
C TYR A 300 19.52 1.98 -18.72
N VAL A 301 20.13 1.83 -19.90
CA VAL A 301 19.47 1.92 -21.20
C VAL A 301 18.93 0.53 -21.50
N VAL A 302 17.67 0.44 -21.84
CA VAL A 302 16.95 -0.81 -22.05
C VAL A 302 16.69 -1.00 -23.56
N ARG A 303 16.97 -2.19 -24.07
CA ARG A 303 16.68 -2.59 -25.45
C ARG A 303 15.98 -3.95 -25.45
N LEU A 304 15.18 -4.21 -26.48
CA LEU A 304 14.68 -5.57 -26.73
C LEU A 304 15.83 -6.46 -27.22
N THR A 305 15.86 -7.70 -26.76
CA THR A 305 16.69 -8.72 -27.42
C THR A 305 16.03 -9.09 -28.74
N ALA A 306 16.74 -8.99 -29.84
CA ALA A 306 16.26 -9.52 -31.11
C ALA A 306 15.97 -11.02 -30.93
N THR A 307 14.72 -11.40 -31.11
CA THR A 307 14.34 -12.81 -31.17
C THR A 307 14.77 -13.28 -32.57
N ASP A 308 15.83 -14.13 -32.62
CA ASP A 308 16.20 -14.84 -33.84
C ASP A 308 15.09 -15.82 -34.25
#